data_f984edd55e4f12e35d5ee25484075479
#
_entry.id   f984edd55e4f12e35d5ee25484075479
#
_cell.length_a   1.000
_cell.length_b   1.000
_cell.length_c   1.000
_cell.angle_alpha   90.00
_cell.angle_beta   90.00
_cell.angle_gamma   90.00
#
_symmetry.space_group_name_H-M   'P 1'
#
loop_
_entity.id
_entity.type
_entity.pdbx_description
1 polymer ?
#
loop_
_entity_poly.entity_id
_entity_poly.type
_entity_poly.pdbx_seq_one_letter_code
_entity_poly.pdbx_strand_id
1 'polypeptide(L)'
;MAALAAEELGCKADDVLVGSTGIIGVNLPMDKLAAGIKAAAAELSEDGSKNAGNAIITTDTYSKACSTEVEIGGKAVRFGAIAKGSGMIQPNMATMLCYITTDANISSQLMQKALSEIVEVTFNMISVDGDMSTNDTVLVLANGESGMAEIQADTPEYDKFYEVLSNMCRELSKRIAADGEGATKFLTINVHGTKTFADAKTVAMSVAKSPLVKTAFFGEDPNWGRVICAVGYAGIPMVPEKTVIKFGGVPVYANGLGADFDENVIRDIMAEHDIVIDIEMGLGEAEATVWSCDFSYEYVKINGEYHT
;
A
#
# COMPACT_ATOMS: atom_id res chain seq x y z
N MET A 1 -3.34 21.38 16.21
CA MET A 1 -4.23 20.21 16.31
C MET A 1 -3.96 19.41 17.56
N ALA A 2 -2.75 18.93 17.82
CA ALA A 2 -2.43 18.11 19.00
C ALA A 2 -2.91 18.73 20.34
N ALA A 3 -2.60 20.02 20.59
CA ALA A 3 -3.03 20.71 21.82
C ALA A 3 -4.56 20.76 21.99
N LEU A 4 -5.30 21.00 20.89
CA LEU A 4 -6.77 21.01 20.93
C LEU A 4 -7.35 19.62 21.21
N ALA A 5 -6.81 18.58 20.57
CA ALA A 5 -7.27 17.23 20.83
C ALA A 5 -6.92 16.77 22.27
N ALA A 6 -5.73 17.13 22.75
CA ALA A 6 -5.29 16.82 24.10
C ALA A 6 -6.19 17.48 25.17
N GLU A 7 -6.63 18.72 24.95
CA GLU A 7 -7.58 19.42 25.83
C GLU A 7 -8.91 18.67 25.94
N GLU A 8 -9.49 18.28 24.81
CA GLU A 8 -10.77 17.56 24.76
C GLU A 8 -10.68 16.12 25.31
N LEU A 9 -9.51 15.47 25.16
CA LEU A 9 -9.29 14.09 25.61
C LEU A 9 -8.71 13.97 27.03
N GLY A 10 -8.29 15.10 27.63
CA GLY A 10 -7.70 15.11 28.98
C GLY A 10 -6.31 14.47 29.05
N CYS A 11 -5.50 14.53 27.97
CA CYS A 11 -4.14 14.03 27.88
C CYS A 11 -3.14 15.17 27.59
N LYS A 12 -1.85 14.84 27.41
CA LYS A 12 -0.83 15.84 27.03
C LYS A 12 -0.77 15.97 25.50
N ALA A 13 -0.42 17.15 25.02
CA ALA A 13 -0.26 17.39 23.58
C ALA A 13 0.82 16.51 22.94
N ASP A 14 1.85 16.13 23.70
CA ASP A 14 2.93 15.25 23.26
C ASP A 14 2.47 13.78 23.12
N ASP A 15 1.33 13.40 23.70
CA ASP A 15 0.74 12.06 23.60
C ASP A 15 -0.19 11.96 22.34
N VAL A 16 -0.38 13.06 21.60
CA VAL A 16 -1.26 13.10 20.43
C VAL A 16 -0.45 13.06 19.15
N LEU A 17 -0.59 11.98 18.39
CA LEU A 17 -0.04 11.86 17.05
C LEU A 17 -1.02 12.45 16.03
N VAL A 18 -0.52 13.31 15.14
CA VAL A 18 -1.33 13.98 14.13
C VAL A 18 -0.98 13.46 12.75
N GLY A 19 -1.99 12.92 12.03
CA GLY A 19 -1.92 12.65 10.61
C GLY A 19 -2.94 13.54 9.89
N SER A 20 -2.50 14.27 8.87
CA SER A 20 -3.36 15.15 8.10
C SER A 20 -2.86 15.33 6.68
N THR A 21 -3.77 15.66 5.78
CA THR A 21 -3.46 16.01 4.40
C THR A 21 -4.29 17.21 3.96
N GLY A 22 -3.91 17.84 2.84
CA GLY A 22 -4.58 19.01 2.27
C GLY A 22 -3.82 19.49 1.03
N ILE A 23 -4.23 20.62 0.48
CA ILE A 23 -3.61 21.24 -0.70
C ILE A 23 -2.19 21.67 -0.35
N ILE A 24 -1.19 21.28 -1.13
CA ILE A 24 0.21 21.61 -0.92
C ILE A 24 0.41 23.13 -0.92
N GLY A 25 1.07 23.65 0.13
CA GLY A 25 1.35 25.07 0.29
C GLY A 25 0.18 25.91 0.81
N VAL A 26 -0.97 25.28 1.12
CA VAL A 26 -2.14 25.96 1.72
C VAL A 26 -2.27 25.58 3.19
N ASN A 27 -2.37 26.57 4.07
CA ASN A 27 -2.59 26.32 5.48
C ASN A 27 -3.95 25.65 5.72
N LEU A 28 -3.97 24.67 6.62
CA LEU A 28 -5.20 24.01 7.03
C LEU A 28 -6.17 25.01 7.69
N PRO A 29 -7.48 24.90 7.45
CA PRO A 29 -8.50 25.80 8.01
C PRO A 29 -8.70 25.52 9.51
N MET A 30 -7.84 26.09 10.35
CA MET A 30 -7.77 25.76 11.77
C MET A 30 -9.06 26.03 12.54
N ASP A 31 -9.85 27.01 12.14
CA ASP A 31 -11.16 27.30 12.76
C ASP A 31 -12.13 26.12 12.59
N LYS A 32 -12.18 25.55 11.38
CA LYS A 32 -13.00 24.36 11.07
C LYS A 32 -12.48 23.12 11.80
N LEU A 33 -11.15 22.95 11.82
CA LEU A 33 -10.51 21.81 12.51
C LEU A 33 -10.73 21.88 14.02
N ALA A 34 -10.64 23.04 14.65
CA ALA A 34 -10.89 23.19 16.08
C ALA A 34 -12.34 22.79 16.43
N ALA A 35 -13.30 23.27 15.67
CA ALA A 35 -14.71 22.88 15.85
C ALA A 35 -14.92 21.37 15.62
N GLY A 36 -14.30 20.80 14.57
CA GLY A 36 -14.37 19.37 14.23
C GLY A 36 -13.73 18.47 15.30
N ILE A 37 -12.56 18.84 15.84
CA ILE A 37 -11.89 18.10 16.92
C ILE A 37 -12.80 18.01 18.14
N LYS A 38 -13.38 19.13 18.55
CA LYS A 38 -14.31 19.18 19.69
C LYS A 38 -15.53 18.32 19.47
N ALA A 39 -16.14 18.38 18.29
CA ALA A 39 -17.32 17.57 17.94
C ALA A 39 -16.96 16.06 17.91
N ALA A 40 -15.86 15.71 17.30
CA ALA A 40 -15.39 14.31 17.22
C ALA A 40 -15.08 13.71 18.61
N ALA A 41 -14.46 14.50 19.50
CA ALA A 41 -14.19 14.08 20.86
C ALA A 41 -15.48 13.80 21.66
N ALA A 42 -16.53 14.60 21.45
CA ALA A 42 -17.82 14.41 22.11
C ALA A 42 -18.60 13.17 21.57
N GLU A 43 -18.28 12.71 20.35
CA GLU A 43 -18.93 11.56 19.70
C GLU A 43 -18.11 10.25 19.78
N LEU A 44 -17.01 10.23 20.55
CA LEU A 44 -16.22 9.02 20.73
C LEU A 44 -17.08 7.86 21.25
N SER A 45 -17.04 6.74 20.55
CA SER A 45 -17.79 5.52 20.90
C SER A 45 -17.11 4.26 20.37
N GLU A 46 -17.46 3.11 20.93
CA GLU A 46 -16.97 1.81 20.46
C GLU A 46 -17.44 1.50 19.02
N ASP A 47 -18.55 2.10 18.57
CA ASP A 47 -19.14 1.90 17.24
C ASP A 47 -18.66 2.94 16.20
N GLY A 48 -17.73 3.84 16.56
CA GLY A 48 -17.30 4.98 15.74
C GLY A 48 -16.42 4.62 14.54
N SER A 49 -15.87 3.39 14.47
CA SER A 49 -14.86 2.98 13.48
C SER A 49 -15.30 3.17 12.01
N LYS A 50 -16.56 2.85 11.69
CA LYS A 50 -17.13 3.03 10.34
C LYS A 50 -17.19 4.51 9.96
N ASN A 51 -17.59 5.37 10.87
CA ASN A 51 -17.67 6.81 10.65
C ASN A 51 -16.26 7.39 10.43
N ALA A 52 -15.30 6.99 11.23
CA ALA A 52 -13.89 7.41 11.08
C ALA A 52 -13.33 6.96 9.72
N GLY A 53 -13.53 5.70 9.33
CA GLY A 53 -13.08 5.18 8.05
C GLY A 53 -13.69 5.90 6.85
N ASN A 54 -14.96 6.30 6.93
CA ASN A 54 -15.63 7.07 5.88
C ASN A 54 -15.21 8.55 5.87
N ALA A 55 -14.82 9.10 7.02
CA ALA A 55 -14.48 10.52 7.13
C ALA A 55 -13.08 10.85 6.58
N ILE A 56 -12.15 9.87 6.51
CA ILE A 56 -10.78 10.11 6.04
C ILE A 56 -10.61 9.99 4.53
N ILE A 57 -11.58 9.41 3.80
CA ILE A 57 -11.48 9.24 2.35
C ILE A 57 -11.67 10.56 1.61
N THR A 58 -11.02 10.68 0.44
CA THR A 58 -11.12 11.86 -0.44
C THR A 58 -11.59 11.46 -1.84
N THR A 59 -10.68 11.01 -2.70
CA THR A 59 -10.96 10.45 -4.02
C THR A 59 -11.13 8.93 -4.00
N ASP A 60 -10.94 8.30 -2.84
CA ASP A 60 -11.19 6.89 -2.62
C ASP A 60 -12.65 6.53 -2.95
N THR A 61 -12.86 5.37 -3.58
CA THR A 61 -14.21 4.91 -3.93
C THR A 61 -14.90 4.16 -2.78
N TYR A 62 -14.10 3.65 -1.82
CA TYR A 62 -14.60 2.96 -0.62
C TYR A 62 -13.64 3.13 0.57
N SER A 63 -14.20 2.96 1.77
CA SER A 63 -13.43 2.98 3.02
C SER A 63 -12.61 1.69 3.17
N LYS A 64 -11.30 1.84 3.35
CA LYS A 64 -10.36 0.73 3.53
C LYS A 64 -10.17 0.46 5.01
N ALA A 65 -10.84 -0.56 5.52
CA ALA A 65 -10.78 -0.95 6.93
C ALA A 65 -10.62 -2.47 7.06
N CYS A 66 -9.88 -2.91 8.06
CA CYS A 66 -9.78 -4.32 8.44
C CYS A 66 -9.64 -4.47 9.95
N SER A 67 -10.04 -5.62 10.46
CA SER A 67 -9.87 -5.99 11.87
C SER A 67 -9.67 -7.49 12.01
N THR A 68 -8.97 -7.89 13.07
CA THR A 68 -8.79 -9.30 13.40
C THR A 68 -8.60 -9.47 14.91
N GLU A 69 -8.90 -10.65 15.41
CA GLU A 69 -8.58 -11.09 16.75
C GLU A 69 -7.76 -12.37 16.65
N VAL A 70 -6.65 -12.43 17.37
CA VAL A 70 -5.75 -13.59 17.37
C VAL A 70 -5.27 -13.89 18.80
N GLU A 71 -4.90 -15.13 19.06
CA GLU A 71 -4.28 -15.50 20.33
C GLU A 71 -2.78 -15.21 20.28
N ILE A 72 -2.28 -14.43 21.26
CA ILE A 72 -0.86 -14.16 21.49
C ILE A 72 -0.59 -14.34 22.99
N GLY A 73 0.38 -15.19 23.34
CA GLY A 73 0.73 -15.44 24.75
C GLY A 73 -0.44 -15.94 25.59
N GLY A 74 -1.36 -16.73 25.02
CA GLY A 74 -2.56 -17.25 25.71
C GLY A 74 -3.65 -16.22 25.98
N LYS A 75 -3.61 -15.06 25.31
CA LYS A 75 -4.62 -14.01 25.40
C LYS A 75 -5.17 -13.65 24.00
N ALA A 76 -6.46 -13.33 23.93
CA ALA A 76 -7.05 -12.75 22.75
C ALA A 76 -6.54 -11.32 22.59
N VAL A 77 -5.94 -11.02 21.44
CA VAL A 77 -5.41 -9.70 21.08
C VAL A 77 -6.11 -9.21 19.83
N ARG A 78 -6.61 -7.98 19.90
CA ARG A 78 -7.39 -7.35 18.83
C ARG A 78 -6.55 -6.34 18.06
N PHE A 79 -6.80 -6.31 16.76
CA PHE A 79 -6.24 -5.33 15.86
C PHE A 79 -7.35 -4.72 15.01
N GLY A 80 -7.30 -3.42 14.83
CA GLY A 80 -8.18 -2.69 13.92
C GLY A 80 -7.40 -1.67 13.12
N ALA A 81 -7.77 -1.45 11.86
CA ALA A 81 -7.09 -0.49 11.03
C ALA A 81 -8.06 0.20 10.07
N ILE A 82 -7.79 1.47 9.78
CA ILE A 82 -8.40 2.24 8.71
C ILE A 82 -7.30 2.88 7.87
N ALA A 83 -7.50 2.95 6.55
CA ALA A 83 -6.57 3.60 5.64
C ALA A 83 -7.31 4.38 4.55
N LYS A 84 -6.64 5.36 3.97
CA LYS A 84 -7.08 6.09 2.79
C LYS A 84 -5.91 6.28 1.83
N GLY A 85 -6.23 6.38 0.55
CA GLY A 85 -5.31 6.67 -0.54
C GLY A 85 -5.85 6.13 -1.85
N SER A 86 -5.77 6.94 -2.92
CA SER A 86 -6.26 6.63 -4.25
C SER A 86 -5.43 7.31 -5.36
N GLY A 87 -4.99 8.54 -5.16
CA GLY A 87 -4.09 9.29 -6.04
C GLY A 87 -2.87 9.85 -5.33
N MET A 88 -1.83 10.26 -6.09
CA MET A 88 -0.51 10.65 -5.60
C MET A 88 0.08 9.54 -4.71
N ILE A 89 0.09 8.31 -5.23
CA ILE A 89 0.49 7.10 -4.51
C ILE A 89 1.74 6.49 -5.14
N GLN A 90 2.86 6.77 -4.55
CA GLN A 90 4.09 5.98 -4.61
C GLN A 90 4.82 6.16 -3.28
N PRO A 91 4.43 5.44 -2.23
CA PRO A 91 5.04 5.64 -0.93
C PRO A 91 6.55 5.32 -0.97
N ASN A 92 7.35 6.30 -0.65
CA ASN A 92 8.61 6.16 0.05
C ASN A 92 8.38 6.89 1.37
N MET A 93 7.22 6.56 1.96
CA MET A 93 6.48 7.24 3.01
C MET A 93 5.79 8.56 2.55
N ALA A 94 4.83 8.53 1.54
CA ALA A 94 4.03 9.70 1.10
C ALA A 94 2.59 9.38 0.60
N THR A 95 1.58 10.22 0.81
CA THR A 95 0.10 10.45 0.64
C THR A 95 -0.89 9.34 0.97
N MET A 96 -0.55 8.37 1.72
CA MET A 96 -1.55 7.52 2.36
C MET A 96 -1.64 7.85 3.85
N LEU A 97 -2.81 7.77 4.42
CA LEU A 97 -3.00 7.79 5.85
C LEU A 97 -3.46 6.41 6.29
N CYS A 98 -2.76 5.82 7.25
CA CYS A 98 -3.13 4.55 7.85
C CYS A 98 -3.01 4.63 9.37
N TYR A 99 -4.09 4.27 10.04
CA TYR A 99 -4.17 4.23 11.50
C TYR A 99 -4.50 2.83 11.94
N ILE A 100 -3.61 2.23 12.72
CA ILE A 100 -3.74 0.88 13.25
C ILE A 100 -3.83 0.97 14.76
N THR A 101 -4.76 0.25 15.35
CA THR A 101 -4.93 0.16 16.80
C THR A 101 -4.86 -1.30 17.26
N THR A 102 -4.32 -1.53 18.44
CA THR A 102 -4.29 -2.85 19.06
C THR A 102 -4.33 -2.74 20.59
N ASP A 103 -4.84 -3.76 21.26
CA ASP A 103 -4.76 -3.92 22.70
C ASP A 103 -3.53 -4.75 23.14
N ALA A 104 -2.61 -5.07 22.24
CA ALA A 104 -1.35 -5.73 22.55
C ALA A 104 -0.51 -4.92 23.53
N ASN A 105 0.22 -5.61 24.42
CA ASN A 105 1.20 -5.00 25.30
C ASN A 105 2.60 -5.13 24.69
N ILE A 106 3.09 -4.05 24.07
CA ILE A 106 4.38 -3.99 23.37
C ILE A 106 5.03 -2.63 23.57
N SER A 107 6.34 -2.58 23.73
CA SER A 107 7.06 -1.32 23.85
C SER A 107 7.04 -0.53 22.55
N SER A 108 7.06 0.81 22.64
CA SER A 108 7.08 1.69 21.45
C SER A 108 8.31 1.46 20.57
N GLN A 109 9.48 1.15 21.17
CA GLN A 109 10.70 0.86 20.44
C GLN A 109 10.59 -0.41 19.59
N LEU A 110 10.03 -1.49 20.18
CA LEU A 110 9.88 -2.76 19.48
C LEU A 110 8.82 -2.67 18.39
N MET A 111 7.72 -1.95 18.67
CA MET A 111 6.67 -1.66 17.69
C MET A 111 7.19 -0.81 16.51
N GLN A 112 8.00 0.23 16.79
CA GLN A 112 8.61 1.06 15.74
C GLN A 112 9.54 0.25 14.85
N LYS A 113 10.34 -0.65 15.44
CA LYS A 113 11.20 -1.56 14.67
C LYS A 113 10.37 -2.42 13.73
N ALA A 114 9.35 -3.11 14.28
CA ALA A 114 8.45 -3.95 13.48
C ALA A 114 7.79 -3.16 12.34
N LEU A 115 7.21 -2.00 12.65
CA LEU A 115 6.54 -1.17 11.66
C LEU A 115 7.47 -0.71 10.54
N SER A 116 8.69 -0.28 10.86
CA SER A 116 9.68 0.16 9.88
C SER A 116 10.04 -0.95 8.88
N GLU A 117 10.24 -2.17 9.37
CA GLU A 117 10.52 -3.34 8.53
C GLU A 117 9.31 -3.73 7.67
N ILE A 118 8.11 -3.71 8.25
CA ILE A 118 6.86 -4.07 7.57
C ILE A 118 6.52 -3.09 6.44
N VAL A 119 6.67 -1.79 6.67
CA VAL A 119 6.37 -0.74 5.67
C VAL A 119 7.20 -0.92 4.41
N GLU A 120 8.47 -1.35 4.53
CA GLU A 120 9.37 -1.57 3.37
C GLU A 120 8.88 -2.66 2.42
N VAL A 121 8.15 -3.65 2.93
CA VAL A 121 7.63 -4.79 2.15
C VAL A 121 6.12 -4.76 1.94
N THR A 122 5.47 -3.67 2.31
CA THR A 122 4.02 -3.47 2.16
C THR A 122 3.69 -2.13 1.50
N PHE A 123 3.53 -1.05 2.27
CA PHE A 123 3.17 0.26 1.71
C PHE A 123 4.22 0.82 0.74
N ASN A 124 5.52 0.59 0.97
CA ASN A 124 6.57 0.98 0.03
C ASN A 124 6.67 0.06 -1.21
N MET A 125 5.72 -0.85 -1.38
CA MET A 125 5.62 -1.77 -2.53
C MET A 125 4.36 -1.52 -3.37
N ILE A 126 3.79 -0.32 -3.30
CA ILE A 126 2.66 0.06 -4.16
C ILE A 126 2.98 1.30 -5.00
N SER A 127 2.31 1.44 -6.14
CA SER A 127 2.30 2.68 -6.92
C SER A 127 1.01 2.80 -7.71
N VAL A 128 0.33 3.95 -7.62
CA VAL A 128 -0.79 4.30 -8.50
C VAL A 128 -0.29 5.10 -9.70
N ASP A 129 0.42 6.20 -9.47
CA ASP A 129 0.77 7.19 -10.51
C ASP A 129 2.27 7.54 -10.53
N GLY A 130 3.05 7.02 -9.59
CA GLY A 130 4.47 7.30 -9.51
C GLY A 130 4.81 8.60 -8.79
N ASP A 131 3.80 9.34 -8.32
CA ASP A 131 3.98 10.60 -7.61
C ASP A 131 3.99 10.40 -6.09
N MET A 132 4.91 11.11 -5.44
CA MET A 132 5.13 11.07 -3.99
C MET A 132 4.42 12.23 -3.33
N SER A 133 3.65 12.00 -2.27
CA SER A 133 3.05 13.08 -1.51
C SER A 133 3.96 13.63 -0.41
N THR A 134 3.44 14.64 0.28
CA THR A 134 4.11 15.31 1.39
C THR A 134 3.62 14.86 2.77
N ASN A 135 2.62 13.97 2.85
CA ASN A 135 1.85 13.73 4.08
C ASN A 135 1.62 12.26 4.46
N ASP A 136 2.30 11.28 3.83
CA ASP A 136 2.11 9.87 4.17
C ASP A 136 2.40 9.58 5.63
N THR A 137 1.51 8.79 6.19
CA THR A 137 1.59 8.48 7.61
C THR A 137 1.04 7.09 7.87
N VAL A 138 1.83 6.25 8.54
CA VAL A 138 1.35 5.00 9.16
C VAL A 138 1.58 5.12 10.65
N LEU A 139 0.51 5.06 11.43
CA LEU A 139 0.55 5.10 12.88
C LEU A 139 0.01 3.79 13.47
N VAL A 140 0.70 3.28 14.48
CA VAL A 140 0.24 2.15 15.28
C VAL A 140 0.13 2.60 16.73
N LEU A 141 -1.04 2.38 17.33
CA LEU A 141 -1.36 2.69 18.73
C LEU A 141 -1.64 1.39 19.47
N ALA A 142 -0.93 1.13 20.55
CA ALA A 142 -1.13 -0.04 21.41
C ALA A 142 -1.39 0.42 22.84
N ASN A 143 -2.49 -0.05 23.47
CA ASN A 143 -2.88 0.35 24.82
C ASN A 143 -2.59 -0.68 25.90
N GLY A 144 -2.23 -1.92 25.53
CA GLY A 144 -1.89 -2.99 26.47
C GLY A 144 -3.08 -3.64 27.20
N GLU A 145 -4.31 -3.29 26.83
CA GLU A 145 -5.54 -3.72 27.55
C GLU A 145 -5.93 -5.19 27.34
N SER A 146 -5.25 -5.93 26.44
CA SER A 146 -5.43 -7.39 26.28
C SER A 146 -5.09 -8.19 27.55
N GLY A 147 -4.35 -7.58 28.48
CA GLY A 147 -3.88 -8.22 29.71
C GLY A 147 -2.83 -9.32 29.48
N MET A 148 -2.17 -9.32 28.32
CA MET A 148 -1.03 -10.18 28.04
C MET A 148 0.26 -9.63 28.68
N ALA A 149 1.26 -10.49 28.86
CA ALA A 149 2.60 -10.04 29.21
C ALA A 149 3.19 -9.15 28.09
N GLU A 150 4.09 -8.23 28.44
CA GLU A 150 4.75 -7.40 27.43
C GLU A 150 5.54 -8.26 26.45
N ILE A 151 5.29 -8.05 25.16
CA ILE A 151 5.97 -8.74 24.06
C ILE A 151 7.45 -8.38 24.07
N GLN A 152 8.31 -9.39 24.05
CA GLN A 152 9.76 -9.25 23.99
C GLN A 152 10.29 -9.60 22.60
N ALA A 153 11.41 -9.01 22.20
CA ALA A 153 12.07 -9.36 20.94
C ALA A 153 12.47 -10.85 20.91
N ASP A 154 12.49 -11.41 19.72
CA ASP A 154 12.92 -12.79 19.44
C ASP A 154 12.11 -13.86 20.21
N THR A 155 10.81 -13.60 20.40
CA THR A 155 9.86 -14.55 21.02
C THR A 155 8.76 -14.95 20.05
N PRO A 156 8.09 -16.11 20.25
CA PRO A 156 6.95 -16.51 19.42
C PRO A 156 5.79 -15.49 19.45
N GLU A 157 5.62 -14.77 20.57
CA GLU A 157 4.63 -13.70 20.70
C GLU A 157 4.96 -12.53 19.77
N TYR A 158 6.26 -12.16 19.64
CA TYR A 158 6.70 -11.14 18.71
C TYR A 158 6.50 -11.58 17.26
N ASP A 159 6.89 -12.81 16.94
CA ASP A 159 6.71 -13.36 15.58
C ASP A 159 5.23 -13.33 15.17
N LYS A 160 4.34 -13.70 16.09
CA LYS A 160 2.90 -13.68 15.85
C LYS A 160 2.34 -12.26 15.71
N PHE A 161 2.76 -11.33 16.56
CA PHE A 161 2.43 -9.92 16.45
C PHE A 161 2.89 -9.34 15.10
N TYR A 162 4.13 -9.60 14.71
CA TYR A 162 4.73 -9.16 13.45
C TYR A 162 3.97 -9.72 12.23
N GLU A 163 3.64 -11.01 12.25
CA GLU A 163 2.86 -11.66 11.19
C GLU A 163 1.51 -10.98 11.00
N VAL A 164 0.77 -10.76 12.07
CA VAL A 164 -0.57 -10.14 12.02
C VAL A 164 -0.48 -8.71 11.50
N LEU A 165 0.41 -7.89 12.07
CA LEU A 165 0.61 -6.50 11.63
C LEU A 165 1.04 -6.44 10.16
N SER A 166 1.97 -7.30 9.73
CA SER A 166 2.43 -7.38 8.34
C SER A 166 1.30 -7.76 7.38
N ASN A 167 0.45 -8.72 7.74
CA ASN A 167 -0.68 -9.13 6.92
C ASN A 167 -1.73 -8.02 6.78
N MET A 168 -2.02 -7.28 7.86
CA MET A 168 -2.93 -6.13 7.81
C MET A 168 -2.37 -5.00 6.94
N CYS A 169 -1.10 -4.65 7.09
CA CYS A 169 -0.44 -3.64 6.26
C CYS A 169 -0.44 -4.04 4.78
N ARG A 170 -0.18 -5.31 4.47
CA ARG A 170 -0.21 -5.85 3.10
C ARG A 170 -1.60 -5.78 2.49
N GLU A 171 -2.62 -6.15 3.24
CA GLU A 171 -4.01 -6.08 2.80
C GLU A 171 -4.44 -4.64 2.49
N LEU A 172 -4.11 -3.70 3.38
CA LEU A 172 -4.43 -2.29 3.16
C LEU A 172 -3.64 -1.70 1.99
N SER A 173 -2.37 -2.07 1.81
CA SER A 173 -1.56 -1.67 0.66
C SER A 173 -2.18 -2.12 -0.66
N LYS A 174 -2.62 -3.37 -0.74
CA LYS A 174 -3.32 -3.91 -1.93
C LYS A 174 -4.62 -3.16 -2.21
N ARG A 175 -5.43 -2.88 -1.17
CA ARG A 175 -6.68 -2.12 -1.33
C ARG A 175 -6.45 -0.70 -1.80
N ILE A 176 -5.36 -0.05 -1.37
CA ILE A 176 -4.98 1.28 -1.85
C ILE A 176 -4.62 1.23 -3.34
N ALA A 177 -3.77 0.27 -3.75
CA ALA A 177 -3.38 0.13 -5.15
C ALA A 177 -4.56 -0.27 -6.06
N ALA A 178 -5.46 -1.14 -5.58
CA ALA A 178 -6.65 -1.57 -6.32
C ALA A 178 -7.70 -0.45 -6.48
N ASP A 179 -7.75 0.50 -5.54
CA ASP A 179 -8.64 1.66 -5.56
C ASP A 179 -7.93 2.93 -6.09
N GLY A 180 -6.93 2.76 -6.95
CA GLY A 180 -6.28 3.88 -7.62
C GLY A 180 -7.28 4.72 -8.41
N GLU A 181 -7.07 6.04 -8.48
CA GLU A 181 -7.98 6.96 -9.19
C GLU A 181 -8.27 6.49 -10.61
N GLY A 182 -9.53 6.15 -10.87
CA GLY A 182 -9.99 5.66 -12.17
C GLY A 182 -9.50 4.25 -12.54
N ALA A 183 -8.94 3.49 -11.62
CA ALA A 183 -8.45 2.13 -11.86
C ALA A 183 -9.59 1.19 -12.30
N THR A 184 -9.30 0.34 -13.28
CA THR A 184 -10.18 -0.74 -13.75
C THR A 184 -9.55 -2.12 -13.60
N LYS A 185 -8.23 -2.17 -13.39
CA LYS A 185 -7.42 -3.39 -13.20
C LYS A 185 -6.52 -3.23 -11.99
N PHE A 186 -6.37 -4.32 -11.22
CA PHE A 186 -5.37 -4.46 -10.17
C PHE A 186 -4.20 -5.30 -10.66
N LEU A 187 -2.99 -4.77 -10.58
CA LEU A 187 -1.79 -5.40 -11.12
C LEU A 187 -0.87 -5.88 -9.98
N THR A 188 -0.58 -7.17 -9.96
CA THR A 188 0.48 -7.74 -9.11
C THR A 188 1.70 -8.00 -9.98
N ILE A 189 2.81 -7.33 -9.69
CA ILE A 189 4.05 -7.40 -10.45
C ILE A 189 5.08 -8.13 -9.59
N ASN A 190 5.38 -9.36 -9.94
CA ASN A 190 6.40 -10.18 -9.31
C ASN A 190 7.68 -10.13 -10.14
N VAL A 191 8.80 -9.82 -9.50
CA VAL A 191 10.13 -9.90 -10.12
C VAL A 191 10.95 -10.90 -9.34
N HIS A 192 11.46 -11.90 -10.03
CA HIS A 192 12.25 -12.99 -9.48
C HIS A 192 13.64 -13.04 -10.14
N GLY A 193 14.58 -13.73 -9.49
CA GLY A 193 15.86 -14.04 -10.09
C GLY A 193 16.81 -12.85 -10.21
N THR A 194 16.72 -11.86 -9.33
CA THR A 194 17.70 -10.75 -9.24
C THR A 194 18.78 -11.03 -8.19
N LYS A 195 19.83 -10.21 -8.16
CA LYS A 195 20.93 -10.36 -7.18
C LYS A 195 20.53 -9.92 -5.77
N THR A 196 19.71 -8.88 -5.66
CA THR A 196 19.26 -8.31 -4.38
C THR A 196 17.77 -7.97 -4.42
N PHE A 197 17.12 -7.93 -3.25
CA PHE A 197 15.76 -7.43 -3.10
C PHE A 197 15.60 -6.01 -3.67
N ALA A 198 16.59 -5.14 -3.46
CA ALA A 198 16.56 -3.77 -3.98
C ALA A 198 16.53 -3.73 -5.52
N ASP A 199 17.28 -4.63 -6.18
CA ASP A 199 17.24 -4.77 -7.65
C ASP A 199 15.85 -5.22 -8.12
N ALA A 200 15.27 -6.24 -7.47
CA ALA A 200 13.92 -6.74 -7.79
C ALA A 200 12.86 -5.65 -7.60
N LYS A 201 12.90 -4.94 -6.46
CA LYS A 201 12.02 -3.79 -6.17
C LYS A 201 12.16 -2.70 -7.25
N THR A 202 13.39 -2.38 -7.65
CA THR A 202 13.65 -1.34 -8.67
C THR A 202 13.04 -1.71 -10.02
N VAL A 203 13.20 -2.96 -10.46
CA VAL A 203 12.60 -3.45 -11.71
C VAL A 203 11.07 -3.45 -11.62
N ALA A 204 10.51 -4.00 -10.53
CA ALA A 204 9.06 -4.06 -10.34
C ALA A 204 8.42 -2.66 -10.31
N MET A 205 9.05 -1.70 -9.60
CA MET A 205 8.61 -0.30 -9.56
C MET A 205 8.74 0.39 -10.93
N SER A 206 9.77 0.09 -11.71
CA SER A 206 9.90 0.63 -13.08
C SER A 206 8.74 0.21 -13.97
N VAL A 207 8.31 -1.05 -13.86
CA VAL A 207 7.14 -1.57 -14.59
C VAL A 207 5.85 -0.95 -14.05
N ALA A 208 5.67 -0.91 -12.73
CA ALA A 208 4.48 -0.38 -12.07
C ALA A 208 4.18 1.08 -12.41
N LYS A 209 5.25 1.90 -12.59
CA LYS A 209 5.15 3.34 -12.89
C LYS A 209 5.05 3.67 -14.37
N SER A 210 5.28 2.71 -15.26
CA SER A 210 5.29 2.97 -16.71
C SER A 210 3.90 3.32 -17.23
N PRO A 211 3.64 4.56 -17.68
CA PRO A 211 2.34 4.92 -18.25
C PRO A 211 1.98 4.04 -19.46
N LEU A 212 2.98 3.63 -20.26
CA LEU A 212 2.75 2.75 -21.41
C LEU A 212 2.34 1.33 -21.00
N VAL A 213 2.89 0.81 -19.92
CA VAL A 213 2.46 -0.48 -19.35
C VAL A 213 1.04 -0.34 -18.81
N LYS A 214 0.77 0.66 -17.96
CA LYS A 214 -0.53 0.87 -17.33
C LYS A 214 -1.65 1.05 -18.38
N THR A 215 -1.41 1.80 -19.43
CA THR A 215 -2.39 2.00 -20.53
C THR A 215 -2.55 0.76 -21.40
N ALA A 216 -1.55 -0.13 -21.52
CA ALA A 216 -1.71 -1.40 -22.20
C ALA A 216 -2.69 -2.32 -21.45
N PHE A 217 -2.55 -2.42 -20.12
CA PHE A 217 -3.47 -3.22 -19.30
C PHE A 217 -4.89 -2.63 -19.29
N PHE A 218 -5.04 -1.31 -19.26
CA PHE A 218 -6.35 -0.68 -19.45
C PHE A 218 -7.00 -1.05 -20.80
N GLY A 219 -6.22 -1.03 -21.87
CA GLY A 219 -6.68 -1.37 -23.23
C GLY A 219 -6.75 -2.86 -23.52
N GLU A 220 -6.49 -3.72 -22.53
CA GLU A 220 -6.45 -5.19 -22.66
C GLU A 220 -5.48 -5.66 -23.76
N ASP A 221 -4.42 -4.86 -24.01
CA ASP A 221 -3.35 -5.14 -24.97
C ASP A 221 -2.23 -5.94 -24.28
N PRO A 222 -1.97 -7.20 -24.65
CA PRO A 222 -0.92 -8.02 -24.03
C PRO A 222 0.49 -7.58 -24.48
N ASN A 223 0.78 -6.30 -24.29
CA ASN A 223 1.97 -5.62 -24.81
C ASN A 223 3.20 -5.91 -23.94
N TRP A 224 3.74 -7.12 -24.05
CA TRP A 224 4.99 -7.51 -23.38
C TRP A 224 6.17 -6.58 -23.78
N GLY A 225 6.13 -5.97 -24.98
CA GLY A 225 7.16 -5.03 -25.44
C GLY A 225 7.27 -3.79 -24.56
N ARG A 226 6.16 -3.27 -24.02
CA ARG A 226 6.15 -2.17 -23.07
C ARG A 226 6.71 -2.61 -21.71
N VAL A 227 6.40 -3.83 -21.30
CA VAL A 227 6.91 -4.39 -20.03
C VAL A 227 8.43 -4.59 -20.10
N ILE A 228 8.96 -5.27 -21.13
CA ILE A 228 10.40 -5.49 -21.27
C ILE A 228 11.17 -4.18 -21.45
N CYS A 229 10.57 -3.17 -22.10
CA CYS A 229 11.14 -1.83 -22.18
C CYS A 229 11.28 -1.21 -20.78
N ALA A 230 10.23 -1.32 -19.92
CA ALA A 230 10.27 -0.82 -18.57
C ALA A 230 11.30 -1.55 -17.68
N VAL A 231 11.48 -2.85 -17.88
CA VAL A 231 12.58 -3.63 -17.27
C VAL A 231 13.93 -3.11 -17.74
N GLY A 232 14.09 -2.86 -19.05
CA GLY A 232 15.37 -2.46 -19.65
C GLY A 232 15.87 -1.09 -19.16
N TYR A 233 15.01 -0.12 -18.95
CA TYR A 233 15.41 1.20 -18.45
C TYR A 233 15.40 1.33 -16.93
N ALA A 234 15.11 0.25 -16.19
CA ALA A 234 15.16 0.25 -14.71
C ALA A 234 16.57 0.51 -14.14
N GLY A 235 17.61 0.42 -14.98
CA GLY A 235 19.01 0.63 -14.56
C GLY A 235 19.63 -0.60 -13.89
N ILE A 236 18.93 -1.73 -13.87
CA ILE A 236 19.41 -3.01 -13.35
C ILE A 236 19.91 -3.87 -14.53
N PRO A 237 21.07 -4.56 -14.40
CA PRO A 237 21.54 -5.46 -15.45
C PRO A 237 20.46 -6.47 -15.86
N MET A 238 20.29 -6.65 -17.18
CA MET A 238 19.35 -7.59 -17.76
C MET A 238 20.04 -8.41 -18.85
N VAL A 239 19.70 -9.68 -18.95
CA VAL A 239 20.12 -10.57 -20.05
C VAL A 239 18.84 -11.02 -20.78
N PRO A 240 18.57 -10.51 -22.00
CA PRO A 240 17.32 -10.76 -22.71
C PRO A 240 16.98 -12.24 -22.87
N GLU A 241 17.99 -13.08 -23.12
CA GLU A 241 17.82 -14.54 -23.34
C GLU A 241 17.45 -15.30 -22.07
N LYS A 242 17.72 -14.72 -20.89
CA LYS A 242 17.38 -15.27 -19.57
C LYS A 242 16.08 -14.72 -19.01
N THR A 243 15.67 -13.57 -19.52
CA THR A 243 14.48 -12.87 -19.00
C THR A 243 13.22 -13.51 -19.57
N VAL A 244 12.26 -13.82 -18.70
CA VAL A 244 10.94 -14.36 -19.07
C VAL A 244 9.85 -13.45 -18.49
N ILE A 245 8.86 -13.10 -19.29
CA ILE A 245 7.67 -12.37 -18.83
C ILE A 245 6.44 -13.26 -19.05
N LYS A 246 5.60 -13.33 -18.01
CA LYS A 246 4.33 -14.06 -18.07
C LYS A 246 3.19 -13.12 -17.64
N PHE A 247 2.03 -13.28 -18.28
CA PHE A 247 0.77 -12.67 -17.83
C PHE A 247 -0.18 -13.80 -17.40
N GLY A 248 -0.62 -13.76 -16.13
CA GLY A 248 -1.45 -14.83 -15.57
C GLY A 248 -0.84 -16.22 -15.71
N GLY A 249 0.50 -16.33 -15.63
CA GLY A 249 1.23 -17.58 -15.79
C GLY A 249 1.56 -17.97 -17.24
N VAL A 250 0.98 -17.31 -18.25
CA VAL A 250 1.26 -17.57 -19.69
C VAL A 250 2.49 -16.79 -20.14
N PRO A 251 3.56 -17.47 -20.64
CA PRO A 251 4.73 -16.78 -21.18
C PRO A 251 4.36 -15.94 -22.42
N VAL A 252 4.71 -14.66 -22.37
CA VAL A 252 4.52 -13.70 -23.49
C VAL A 252 5.85 -13.21 -24.07
N TYR A 253 6.95 -13.37 -23.31
CA TYR A 253 8.32 -13.07 -23.73
C TYR A 253 9.29 -14.09 -23.12
N ALA A 254 10.16 -14.66 -23.94
CA ALA A 254 11.20 -15.60 -23.52
C ALA A 254 12.31 -15.68 -24.57
N ASN A 255 13.52 -16.09 -24.18
CA ASN A 255 14.66 -16.29 -25.08
C ASN A 255 15.02 -15.04 -25.94
N GLY A 256 14.79 -13.85 -25.44
CA GLY A 256 15.07 -12.58 -26.13
C GLY A 256 14.01 -12.18 -27.17
N LEU A 257 12.90 -12.91 -27.29
CA LEU A 257 11.86 -12.70 -28.29
C LEU A 257 10.46 -12.81 -27.68
N GLY A 258 9.43 -12.35 -28.40
CA GLY A 258 8.04 -12.66 -28.09
C GLY A 258 7.81 -14.16 -28.14
N ALA A 259 7.14 -14.69 -27.13
CA ALA A 259 6.77 -16.11 -27.09
C ALA A 259 5.46 -16.35 -27.85
N ASP A 260 5.31 -17.56 -28.40
CA ASP A 260 4.03 -17.98 -28.96
C ASP A 260 3.06 -18.30 -27.83
N PHE A 261 1.84 -17.78 -27.90
CA PHE A 261 0.77 -18.01 -26.93
C PHE A 261 -0.60 -18.11 -27.60
N ASP A 262 -1.56 -18.75 -26.96
CA ASP A 262 -2.95 -18.75 -27.42
C ASP A 262 -3.59 -17.37 -27.16
N GLU A 263 -3.97 -16.69 -28.24
CA GLU A 263 -4.57 -15.35 -28.20
C GLU A 263 -5.91 -15.33 -27.44
N ASN A 264 -6.66 -16.43 -27.41
CA ASN A 264 -7.91 -16.49 -26.64
C ASN A 264 -7.62 -16.56 -25.15
N VAL A 265 -6.65 -17.37 -24.74
CA VAL A 265 -6.25 -17.50 -23.33
C VAL A 265 -5.71 -16.19 -22.82
N ILE A 266 -4.83 -15.53 -23.57
CA ILE A 266 -4.25 -14.25 -23.11
C ILE A 266 -5.28 -13.13 -23.08
N ARG A 267 -6.23 -13.10 -24.03
CA ARG A 267 -7.34 -12.15 -24.02
C ARG A 267 -8.21 -12.33 -22.78
N ASP A 268 -8.55 -13.55 -22.41
CA ASP A 268 -9.34 -13.82 -21.21
C ASP A 268 -8.59 -13.37 -19.94
N ILE A 269 -7.28 -13.60 -19.85
CA ILE A 269 -6.44 -13.08 -18.76
C ILE A 269 -6.45 -11.55 -18.72
N MET A 270 -6.29 -10.89 -19.87
CA MET A 270 -6.26 -9.42 -19.94
C MET A 270 -7.62 -8.79 -19.63
N ALA A 271 -8.72 -9.52 -19.78
CA ALA A 271 -10.07 -9.08 -19.41
C ALA A 271 -10.35 -9.15 -17.90
N GLU A 272 -9.58 -9.96 -17.14
CA GLU A 272 -9.74 -10.06 -15.68
C GLU A 272 -9.45 -8.73 -14.98
N HIS A 273 -10.05 -8.54 -13.80
CA HIS A 273 -9.76 -7.39 -12.94
C HIS A 273 -8.38 -7.51 -12.30
N ASP A 274 -8.03 -8.69 -11.79
CA ASP A 274 -6.79 -8.97 -11.07
C ASP A 274 -5.80 -9.69 -12.00
N ILE A 275 -4.73 -9.01 -12.39
CA ILE A 275 -3.75 -9.54 -13.33
C ILE A 275 -2.38 -9.68 -12.66
N VAL A 276 -1.77 -10.85 -12.82
CA VAL A 276 -0.42 -11.13 -12.33
C VAL A 276 0.57 -11.03 -13.50
N ILE A 277 1.62 -10.25 -13.28
CA ILE A 277 2.77 -10.07 -14.18
C ILE A 277 3.98 -10.68 -13.50
N ASP A 278 4.46 -11.81 -13.99
CA ASP A 278 5.68 -12.44 -13.48
C ASP A 278 6.85 -12.12 -14.40
N ILE A 279 7.97 -11.65 -13.83
CA ILE A 279 9.19 -11.28 -14.52
C ILE A 279 10.35 -12.05 -13.88
N GLU A 280 10.88 -13.04 -14.62
CA GLU A 280 12.07 -13.79 -14.24
C GLU A 280 13.30 -13.13 -14.86
N MET A 281 14.29 -12.75 -14.05
CA MET A 281 15.52 -12.08 -14.52
C MET A 281 16.69 -13.06 -14.76
N GLY A 282 16.69 -14.22 -14.09
CA GLY A 282 17.70 -15.27 -14.25
C GLY A 282 19.11 -14.89 -13.85
N LEU A 283 19.28 -13.95 -12.88
CA LEU A 283 20.59 -13.40 -12.46
C LEU A 283 20.93 -13.70 -10.99
N GLY A 284 20.00 -14.25 -10.22
CA GLY A 284 20.12 -14.53 -8.79
C GLY A 284 18.88 -15.23 -8.24
N GLU A 285 18.63 -15.06 -6.93
CA GLU A 285 17.52 -15.72 -6.22
C GLU A 285 16.60 -14.72 -5.49
N ALA A 286 16.98 -13.43 -5.50
CA ALA A 286 16.18 -12.43 -4.81
C ALA A 286 14.92 -12.07 -5.62
N GLU A 287 13.88 -11.72 -4.90
CA GLU A 287 12.57 -11.41 -5.45
C GLU A 287 11.90 -10.21 -4.76
N ALA A 288 10.93 -9.61 -5.43
CA ALA A 288 10.06 -8.58 -4.87
C ALA A 288 8.70 -8.59 -5.58
N THR A 289 7.65 -8.22 -4.85
CA THR A 289 6.30 -8.02 -5.38
C THR A 289 5.88 -6.58 -5.19
N VAL A 290 5.39 -5.94 -6.25
CA VAL A 290 4.80 -4.59 -6.25
C VAL A 290 3.36 -4.67 -6.70
N TRP A 291 2.49 -3.89 -6.07
CA TRP A 291 1.09 -3.77 -6.47
C TRP A 291 0.83 -2.41 -7.11
N SER A 292 0.04 -2.42 -8.17
CA SER A 292 -0.29 -1.24 -8.96
C SER A 292 -1.69 -1.37 -9.55
N CYS A 293 -2.07 -0.42 -10.38
CA CYS A 293 -3.30 -0.44 -11.17
C CYS A 293 -2.99 0.00 -12.61
N ASP A 294 -3.99 -0.08 -13.49
CA ASP A 294 -3.94 0.48 -14.84
C ASP A 294 -4.09 2.02 -14.86
N PHE A 295 -4.04 2.62 -16.04
CA PHE A 295 -4.43 4.01 -16.30
C PHE A 295 -5.59 4.07 -17.28
N SER A 296 -6.77 4.44 -16.78
CA SER A 296 -7.96 4.68 -17.58
C SER A 296 -8.09 6.16 -17.97
N TYR A 297 -9.10 6.50 -18.77
CA TYR A 297 -9.47 7.89 -19.08
C TYR A 297 -9.91 8.66 -17.84
N GLU A 298 -10.50 7.97 -16.85
CA GLU A 298 -10.97 8.60 -15.62
C GLU A 298 -9.82 9.13 -14.76
N TYR A 299 -8.62 8.50 -14.78
CA TYR A 299 -7.45 9.05 -14.11
C TYR A 299 -7.14 10.47 -14.61
N VAL A 300 -7.11 10.66 -15.93
CA VAL A 300 -6.84 11.99 -16.51
C VAL A 300 -7.94 12.99 -16.19
N LYS A 301 -9.20 12.55 -16.22
CA LYS A 301 -10.34 13.40 -15.91
C LYS A 301 -10.34 13.83 -14.43
N ILE A 302 -10.18 12.89 -13.50
CA ILE A 302 -10.13 13.19 -12.05
C ILE A 302 -9.01 14.21 -11.78
N ASN A 303 -7.79 13.94 -12.27
CA ASN A 303 -6.64 14.80 -11.99
C ASN A 303 -6.64 16.12 -12.78
N GLY A 304 -7.37 16.20 -13.88
CA GLY A 304 -7.60 17.45 -14.62
C GLY A 304 -8.64 18.38 -13.97
N GLU A 305 -9.53 17.83 -13.17
CA GLU A 305 -10.62 18.55 -12.49
C GLU A 305 -10.36 18.78 -10.99
N TYR A 306 -9.49 17.99 -10.36
CA TYR A 306 -9.17 18.03 -8.93
C TYR A 306 -7.90 18.85 -8.67
N HIS A 307 -7.99 19.79 -7.72
CA HIS A 307 -6.84 20.60 -7.28
C HIS A 307 -6.29 20.04 -5.97
N THR A 308 -5.04 19.61 -6.01
CA THR A 308 -4.27 19.12 -4.85
C THR A 308 -3.28 20.15 -4.36
#